data_0418d7f864dceac4a76168396930db4a
#
_entry.id   0418d7f864dceac4a76168396930db4a
#
_cell.length_a   1.000
_cell.length_b   1.000
_cell.length_c   1.000
_cell.angle_alpha   90.00
_cell.angle_beta   90.00
_cell.angle_gamma   90.00
#
_symmetry.space_group_name_H-M   'P 1'
#
loop_
_entity.id
_entity.type
_entity.pdbx_description
1 polymer ?
#
loop_
_entity_poly.entity_id
_entity_poly.type
_entity_poly.pdbx_seq_one_letter_code
_entity_poly.pdbx_strand_id
1 'polypeptide(L)'
;MRLRGLTISLFAFGLSQPLVAAQPTAETPERMAPICDYGAPHPDAPAELSQFEFLIGDFEITSHIMTPNGWSPPRPGPRARWNGWYSMGGMMITDEWYDPDPGLQPDAPRGVNVRLYDAASEEWKMMWVATGAARVQDLRAKIVDGKLTMWQVYPTQIDLVADFTREDDDHWHRISYVKDADGNWVPQFKLRASRIPCD
;
A
#
# COMPACT_ATOMS: atom_id res chain seq x y z
N MET A 1 62.79 25.75 -61.91
CA MET A 1 61.85 26.20 -60.81
C MET A 1 60.53 25.51 -61.06
N ARG A 2 60.19 24.45 -60.29
CA ARG A 2 58.96 23.64 -60.48
C ARG A 2 58.05 23.94 -59.31
N LEU A 3 56.87 24.55 -59.60
CA LEU A 3 55.77 24.72 -58.62
C LEU A 3 55.08 23.38 -58.40
N ARG A 4 55.02 22.99 -57.13
CA ARG A 4 54.21 21.84 -56.64
C ARG A 4 52.86 22.35 -56.24
N GLY A 5 51.82 21.84 -56.95
CA GLY A 5 50.41 22.09 -56.58
C GLY A 5 50.06 21.40 -55.29
N LEU A 6 49.42 22.13 -54.39
CA LEU A 6 48.90 21.65 -53.09
C LEU A 6 47.42 21.28 -53.31
N THR A 7 47.09 19.99 -53.23
CA THR A 7 45.72 19.51 -53.30
C THR A 7 45.10 19.51 -51.89
N ILE A 8 44.09 20.35 -51.64
CA ILE A 8 43.34 20.39 -50.40
C ILE A 8 42.18 19.40 -50.50
N SER A 9 42.23 18.32 -49.75
CA SER A 9 41.14 17.40 -49.59
C SER A 9 40.15 17.91 -48.50
N LEU A 10 38.94 18.28 -48.89
CA LEU A 10 37.84 18.57 -47.95
C LEU A 10 37.33 17.25 -47.39
N PHE A 11 37.56 17.04 -46.09
CA PHE A 11 36.86 16.02 -45.32
C PHE A 11 35.48 16.54 -44.89
N ALA A 12 34.40 15.98 -45.48
CA ALA A 12 33.05 16.20 -45.03
C ALA A 12 32.84 15.44 -43.72
N PHE A 13 32.76 16.13 -42.57
CA PHE A 13 32.31 15.57 -41.30
C PHE A 13 30.79 15.39 -41.34
N GLY A 14 30.35 14.16 -41.52
CA GLY A 14 28.97 13.77 -41.31
C GLY A 14 28.64 13.84 -39.82
N LEU A 15 27.82 14.79 -39.42
CA LEU A 15 27.23 14.88 -38.11
C LEU A 15 26.17 13.76 -37.96
N SER A 16 26.59 12.63 -37.44
CA SER A 16 25.65 11.59 -36.98
C SER A 16 24.97 12.12 -35.72
N GLN A 17 23.72 12.52 -35.81
CA GLN A 17 22.91 12.81 -34.63
C GLN A 17 22.67 11.50 -33.86
N PRO A 18 22.91 11.44 -32.54
CA PRO A 18 22.55 10.27 -31.77
C PRO A 18 21.01 10.14 -31.81
N LEU A 19 20.52 8.97 -32.21
CA LEU A 19 19.13 8.59 -31.97
C LEU A 19 18.91 8.64 -30.45
N VAL A 20 18.20 9.64 -29.97
CA VAL A 20 17.65 9.62 -28.61
C VAL A 20 16.59 8.52 -28.60
N ALA A 21 16.91 7.38 -28.04
CA ALA A 21 15.94 6.34 -27.76
C ALA A 21 14.84 6.97 -26.89
N ALA A 22 13.59 6.90 -27.37
CA ALA A 22 12.45 7.31 -26.59
C ALA A 22 12.48 6.51 -25.27
N GLN A 23 12.57 7.20 -24.16
CA GLN A 23 12.44 6.55 -22.85
C GLN A 23 11.04 5.91 -22.81
N PRO A 24 10.93 4.65 -22.38
CA PRO A 24 9.63 4.05 -22.18
C PRO A 24 8.85 4.96 -21.23
N THR A 25 7.67 5.39 -21.68
CA THR A 25 6.70 6.05 -20.79
C THR A 25 6.45 5.11 -19.62
N ALA A 26 6.69 5.56 -18.40
CA ALA A 26 6.38 4.78 -17.23
C ALA A 26 4.89 4.40 -17.33
N GLU A 27 4.61 3.13 -17.61
CA GLU A 27 3.26 2.60 -17.56
C GLU A 27 2.76 2.79 -16.14
N THR A 28 1.53 3.27 -16.00
CA THR A 28 0.87 3.30 -14.69
C THR A 28 0.92 1.89 -14.13
N PRO A 29 1.44 1.67 -12.91
CA PRO A 29 1.58 0.33 -12.36
C PRO A 29 0.25 -0.40 -12.44
N GLU A 30 0.27 -1.61 -13.00
CA GLU A 30 -0.92 -2.44 -13.11
C GLU A 30 -1.51 -2.66 -11.72
N ARG A 31 -2.81 -2.42 -11.61
CA ARG A 31 -3.57 -2.63 -10.39
C ARG A 31 -3.72 -4.13 -10.14
N MET A 32 -3.33 -4.63 -8.97
CA MET A 32 -3.50 -6.03 -8.59
C MET A 32 -4.94 -6.36 -8.17
N ALA A 33 -5.61 -5.41 -7.53
CA ALA A 33 -6.96 -5.61 -7.04
C ALA A 33 -7.99 -5.63 -8.18
N PRO A 34 -8.98 -6.51 -8.12
CA PRO A 34 -10.10 -6.50 -9.06
C PRO A 34 -10.88 -5.19 -8.95
N ILE A 35 -11.49 -4.76 -10.06
CA ILE A 35 -12.35 -3.58 -10.09
C ILE A 35 -13.78 -4.06 -9.94
N CYS A 36 -14.42 -3.69 -8.83
CA CYS A 36 -15.85 -3.95 -8.56
C CYS A 36 -16.30 -5.43 -8.54
N ASP A 37 -15.39 -6.37 -8.72
CA ASP A 37 -15.63 -7.81 -8.50
C ASP A 37 -14.66 -8.30 -7.44
N TYR A 38 -15.03 -8.12 -6.20
CA TYR A 38 -14.17 -8.43 -5.06
C TYR A 38 -14.29 -9.89 -4.59
N GLY A 39 -15.03 -10.72 -5.33
CA GLY A 39 -15.32 -12.10 -4.95
C GLY A 39 -16.27 -12.20 -3.75
N ALA A 40 -16.34 -13.41 -3.21
CA ALA A 40 -17.14 -13.74 -2.03
C ALA A 40 -16.40 -14.74 -1.15
N PRO A 41 -16.73 -14.84 0.15
CA PRO A 41 -16.18 -15.88 1.00
C PRO A 41 -16.61 -17.27 0.51
N HIS A 42 -15.70 -18.24 0.57
CA HIS A 42 -16.04 -19.63 0.28
C HIS A 42 -17.04 -20.15 1.32
N PRO A 43 -18.01 -21.03 0.95
CA PRO A 43 -18.96 -21.58 1.93
C PRO A 43 -18.30 -22.28 3.11
N ASP A 44 -17.13 -22.87 2.91
CA ASP A 44 -16.35 -23.57 3.96
C ASP A 44 -15.30 -22.67 4.61
N ALA A 45 -15.27 -21.38 4.27
CA ALA A 45 -14.33 -20.44 4.90
C ALA A 45 -14.72 -20.20 6.38
N PRO A 46 -13.73 -19.90 7.24
CA PRO A 46 -13.99 -19.50 8.61
C PRO A 46 -14.96 -18.31 8.67
N ALA A 47 -15.97 -18.37 9.56
CA ALA A 47 -16.93 -17.30 9.73
C ALA A 47 -16.30 -15.97 10.14
N GLU A 48 -15.13 -16.04 10.74
CA GLU A 48 -14.31 -14.91 11.17
C GLU A 48 -13.80 -14.05 9.99
N LEU A 49 -13.90 -14.51 8.75
CA LEU A 49 -13.65 -13.66 7.59
C LEU A 49 -14.51 -12.40 7.61
N SER A 50 -15.69 -12.47 8.21
CA SER A 50 -16.57 -11.32 8.44
C SER A 50 -15.95 -10.22 9.32
N GLN A 51 -14.97 -10.53 10.16
CA GLN A 51 -14.31 -9.54 11.01
C GLN A 51 -13.53 -8.49 10.19
N PHE A 52 -13.05 -8.84 8.99
CA PHE A 52 -12.37 -7.93 8.07
C PHE A 52 -13.17 -7.63 6.79
N GLU A 53 -14.44 -8.02 6.71
CA GLU A 53 -15.27 -7.79 5.50
C GLU A 53 -15.38 -6.31 5.12
N PHE A 54 -15.31 -5.40 6.11
CA PHE A 54 -15.36 -3.96 5.88
C PHE A 54 -14.15 -3.42 5.08
N LEU A 55 -13.09 -4.21 4.92
CA LEU A 55 -11.94 -3.87 4.06
C LEU A 55 -12.17 -4.25 2.59
N ILE A 56 -13.25 -5.01 2.30
CA ILE A 56 -13.53 -5.46 0.93
C ILE A 56 -14.13 -4.31 0.13
N GLY A 57 -13.50 -4.00 -0.99
CA GLY A 57 -13.88 -2.89 -1.86
C GLY A 57 -12.74 -1.94 -2.17
N ASP A 58 -13.08 -0.86 -2.86
CA ASP A 58 -12.17 0.23 -3.17
C ASP A 58 -12.41 1.40 -2.24
N PHE A 59 -11.33 1.96 -1.69
CA PHE A 59 -11.40 3.07 -0.75
C PHE A 59 -10.38 4.16 -1.09
N GLU A 60 -10.83 5.38 -0.93
CA GLU A 60 -9.96 6.54 -0.82
C GLU A 60 -9.50 6.68 0.63
N ILE A 61 -8.20 6.90 0.85
CA ILE A 61 -7.62 6.93 2.18
C ILE A 61 -7.07 8.32 2.50
N THR A 62 -7.43 8.85 3.66
CA THR A 62 -6.77 9.99 4.29
C THR A 62 -5.84 9.52 5.40
N SER A 63 -4.69 10.18 5.50
CA SER A 63 -3.69 9.88 6.52
C SER A 63 -3.52 11.06 7.47
N HIS A 64 -3.41 10.78 8.76
CA HIS A 64 -3.26 11.78 9.82
C HIS A 64 -2.15 11.33 10.77
N ILE A 65 -1.39 12.28 11.28
CA ILE A 65 -0.35 12.05 12.28
C ILE A 65 -0.81 12.67 13.59
N MET A 66 -0.54 12.01 14.71
CA MET A 66 -0.77 12.57 16.03
C MET A 66 0.26 13.68 16.30
N THR A 67 -0.23 14.83 16.70
CA THR A 67 0.58 15.99 17.10
C THR A 67 0.22 16.38 18.53
N PRO A 68 1.00 17.25 19.22
CA PRO A 68 0.62 17.76 20.53
C PRO A 68 -0.76 18.45 20.58
N ASN A 69 -1.26 18.93 19.42
CA ASN A 69 -2.57 19.58 19.28
C ASN A 69 -3.68 18.63 18.80
N GLY A 70 -3.46 17.33 18.80
CA GLY A 70 -4.37 16.30 18.28
C GLY A 70 -4.01 15.81 16.87
N TRP A 71 -4.96 15.18 16.19
CA TRP A 71 -4.73 14.68 14.83
C TRP A 71 -4.49 15.81 13.84
N SER A 72 -3.44 15.68 13.02
CA SER A 72 -3.18 16.64 11.93
C SER A 72 -4.35 16.67 10.94
N PRO A 73 -4.51 17.77 10.17
CA PRO A 73 -5.29 17.70 8.94
C PRO A 73 -4.78 16.59 8.02
N PRO A 74 -5.63 16.06 7.10
CA PRO A 74 -5.17 15.11 6.11
C PRO A 74 -4.07 15.72 5.25
N ARG A 75 -3.13 14.88 4.82
CA ARG A 75 -2.06 15.31 3.90
C ARG A 75 -2.67 15.91 2.63
N PRO A 76 -2.19 17.08 2.17
CA PRO A 76 -2.61 17.65 0.89
C PRO A 76 -2.20 16.75 -0.28
N GLY A 77 -2.91 16.85 -1.40
CA GLY A 77 -2.60 16.12 -2.63
C GLY A 77 -3.52 14.93 -2.89
N PRO A 78 -3.19 14.08 -3.87
CA PRO A 78 -3.93 12.88 -4.19
C PRO A 78 -4.07 11.96 -2.98
N ARG A 79 -5.21 11.28 -2.90
CA ARG A 79 -5.47 10.33 -1.81
C ARG A 79 -4.83 8.99 -2.12
N ALA A 80 -4.31 8.34 -1.09
CA ALA A 80 -3.93 6.96 -1.21
C ALA A 80 -5.16 6.08 -1.46
N ARG A 81 -4.94 4.90 -1.99
CA ARG A 81 -5.97 3.92 -2.31
C ARG A 81 -5.76 2.66 -1.47
N TRP A 82 -6.86 2.08 -1.06
CA TRP A 82 -6.92 0.76 -0.46
C TRP A 82 -7.94 -0.06 -1.22
N ASN A 83 -7.53 -1.25 -1.67
CA ASN A 83 -8.41 -2.16 -2.37
C ASN A 83 -8.36 -3.51 -1.68
N GLY A 84 -9.51 -4.05 -1.29
CA GLY A 84 -9.60 -5.34 -0.63
C GLY A 84 -10.50 -6.30 -1.40
N TRP A 85 -10.15 -7.59 -1.42
CA TRP A 85 -10.94 -8.61 -2.09
C TRP A 85 -10.76 -9.98 -1.43
N TYR A 86 -11.74 -10.86 -1.66
CA TYR A 86 -11.60 -12.27 -1.30
C TYR A 86 -10.71 -12.97 -2.31
N SER A 87 -9.71 -13.68 -1.85
CA SER A 87 -8.70 -14.35 -2.66
C SER A 87 -8.59 -15.83 -2.33
N MET A 88 -7.80 -16.58 -3.11
CA MET A 88 -7.65 -18.03 -2.96
C MET A 88 -8.99 -18.78 -2.90
N GLY A 89 -9.88 -18.45 -3.85
CA GLY A 89 -11.22 -19.04 -3.89
C GLY A 89 -12.13 -18.64 -2.72
N GLY A 90 -11.88 -17.49 -2.11
CA GLY A 90 -12.69 -16.99 -1.00
C GLY A 90 -12.26 -17.48 0.38
N MET A 91 -11.10 -18.14 0.48
CA MET A 91 -10.60 -18.67 1.75
C MET A 91 -9.79 -17.66 2.56
N MET A 92 -9.40 -16.54 1.95
CA MET A 92 -8.64 -15.49 2.62
C MET A 92 -8.98 -14.11 2.06
N ILE A 93 -8.50 -13.07 2.72
CA ILE A 93 -8.63 -11.68 2.29
C ILE A 93 -7.25 -11.18 1.86
N THR A 94 -7.21 -10.52 0.72
CA THR A 94 -6.04 -9.78 0.26
C THR A 94 -6.41 -8.31 0.14
N ASP A 95 -5.51 -7.43 0.49
CA ASP A 95 -5.67 -6.00 0.25
C ASP A 95 -4.39 -5.38 -0.28
N GLU A 96 -4.56 -4.37 -1.11
CA GLU A 96 -3.50 -3.59 -1.72
C GLU A 96 -3.59 -2.14 -1.26
N TRP A 97 -2.46 -1.57 -0.92
CA TRP A 97 -2.29 -0.15 -0.71
C TRP A 97 -1.43 0.44 -1.80
N TYR A 98 -1.82 1.57 -2.35
CA TYR A 98 -0.92 2.38 -3.17
C TYR A 98 -1.16 3.87 -2.98
N ASP A 99 -0.11 4.65 -3.14
CA ASP A 99 -0.16 6.10 -3.14
C ASP A 99 -0.05 6.59 -4.60
N PRO A 100 -1.09 7.20 -5.17
CA PRO A 100 -1.08 7.63 -6.56
C PRO A 100 -0.32 8.93 -6.78
N ASP A 101 0.26 9.53 -5.74
CA ASP A 101 1.02 10.78 -5.89
C ASP A 101 2.38 10.54 -6.54
N PRO A 102 2.52 10.80 -7.86
CA PRO A 102 3.78 10.57 -8.58
C PRO A 102 4.89 11.54 -8.16
N GLY A 103 4.55 12.61 -7.42
CA GLY A 103 5.51 13.61 -6.97
C GLY A 103 6.33 13.16 -5.76
N LEU A 104 5.90 12.12 -5.05
CA LEU A 104 6.61 11.66 -3.86
C LEU A 104 7.67 10.61 -4.17
N GLN A 105 7.47 9.74 -5.15
CA GLN A 105 8.47 8.77 -5.63
C GLN A 105 8.04 8.21 -6.99
N PRO A 106 8.99 7.99 -7.93
CA PRO A 106 8.71 7.30 -9.18
C PRO A 106 8.13 5.88 -8.97
N ASP A 107 8.43 5.30 -7.80
CA ASP A 107 7.92 4.01 -7.34
C ASP A 107 6.95 4.29 -6.19
N ALA A 108 5.74 4.78 -6.49
CA ALA A 108 4.72 5.01 -5.47
C ALA A 108 4.66 3.82 -4.49
N PRO A 109 4.74 4.05 -3.16
CA PRO A 109 4.80 2.95 -2.22
C PRO A 109 3.55 2.08 -2.39
N ARG A 110 3.80 0.88 -2.85
CA ARG A 110 2.82 -0.17 -3.04
C ARG A 110 3.02 -1.22 -2.00
N GLY A 111 1.96 -1.66 -1.39
CA GLY A 111 2.01 -2.75 -0.43
C GLY A 111 0.84 -3.68 -0.61
N VAL A 112 1.05 -4.94 -0.30
CA VAL A 112 0.02 -5.99 -0.29
C VAL A 112 -0.01 -6.62 1.07
N ASN A 113 -1.20 -6.83 1.59
CA ASN A 113 -1.44 -7.61 2.79
C ASN A 113 -2.25 -8.84 2.43
N VAL A 114 -1.85 -10.00 2.94
CA VAL A 114 -2.63 -11.23 2.90
C VAL A 114 -3.07 -11.57 4.31
N ARG A 115 -4.34 -12.02 4.47
CA ARG A 115 -4.98 -12.31 5.76
C ARG A 115 -5.63 -13.67 5.71
N LEU A 116 -5.14 -14.54 6.57
CA LEU A 116 -5.64 -15.90 6.74
C LEU A 116 -6.04 -16.10 8.19
N TYR A 117 -7.25 -16.57 8.46
CA TYR A 117 -7.67 -16.91 9.81
C TYR A 117 -7.24 -18.33 10.17
N ASP A 118 -6.63 -18.49 11.32
CA ASP A 118 -6.23 -19.78 11.88
C ASP A 118 -7.17 -20.13 13.05
N ALA A 119 -8.14 -20.99 12.78
CA ALA A 119 -9.13 -21.41 13.78
C ALA A 119 -8.49 -22.16 14.97
N ALA A 120 -7.31 -22.79 14.78
CA ALA A 120 -6.67 -23.53 15.88
C ALA A 120 -6.04 -22.58 16.93
N SER A 121 -5.54 -21.43 16.51
CA SER A 121 -5.01 -20.39 17.41
C SER A 121 -6.00 -19.26 17.67
N GLU A 122 -7.16 -19.27 17.02
CA GLU A 122 -8.15 -18.20 17.08
C GLU A 122 -7.58 -16.81 16.75
N GLU A 123 -6.67 -16.77 15.76
CA GLU A 123 -5.95 -15.56 15.37
C GLU A 123 -5.87 -15.44 13.85
N TRP A 124 -5.82 -14.19 13.38
CA TRP A 124 -5.43 -13.87 12.02
C TRP A 124 -3.91 -13.95 11.88
N LYS A 125 -3.45 -14.68 10.86
CA LYS A 125 -2.08 -14.68 10.37
C LYS A 125 -2.02 -13.80 9.14
N MET A 126 -1.12 -12.83 9.16
CA MET A 126 -1.10 -11.79 8.14
C MET A 126 0.32 -11.48 7.74
N MET A 127 0.51 -11.12 6.48
CA MET A 127 1.80 -10.70 5.96
C MET A 127 1.64 -9.42 5.15
N TRP A 128 2.35 -8.37 5.57
CA TRP A 128 2.46 -7.14 4.80
C TRP A 128 3.76 -7.10 4.03
N VAL A 129 3.67 -6.85 2.72
CA VAL A 129 4.82 -6.65 1.83
C VAL A 129 4.76 -5.26 1.25
N ALA A 130 5.81 -4.45 1.48
CA ALA A 130 5.91 -3.08 0.97
C ALA A 130 7.09 -2.95 0.01
N THR A 131 6.81 -2.62 -1.26
CA THR A 131 7.81 -2.57 -2.32
C THR A 131 8.81 -1.43 -2.15
N GLY A 132 8.34 -0.22 -1.84
CA GLY A 132 9.21 0.96 -1.73
C GLY A 132 10.26 0.88 -0.60
N ALA A 133 9.98 0.08 0.43
CA ALA A 133 10.92 -0.12 1.56
C ALA A 133 11.57 -1.51 1.53
N ALA A 134 11.30 -2.35 0.52
CA ALA A 134 11.69 -3.75 0.46
C ALA A 134 11.41 -4.48 1.79
N ARG A 135 10.23 -4.22 2.39
CA ARG A 135 9.89 -4.64 3.75
C ARG A 135 8.84 -5.74 3.74
N VAL A 136 9.09 -6.76 4.54
CA VAL A 136 8.12 -7.81 4.85
C VAL A 136 7.85 -7.79 6.36
N GLN A 137 6.58 -7.80 6.74
CA GLN A 137 6.15 -7.82 8.14
C GLN A 137 5.22 -9.02 8.38
N ASP A 138 5.52 -9.79 9.41
CA ASP A 138 4.60 -10.81 9.95
C ASP A 138 3.72 -10.14 11.02
N LEU A 139 2.43 -10.22 10.82
CA LEU A 139 1.41 -9.57 11.64
C LEU A 139 0.42 -10.59 12.17
N ARG A 140 -0.14 -10.31 13.33
CA ARG A 140 -1.28 -11.05 13.89
C ARG A 140 -2.41 -10.09 14.19
N ALA A 141 -3.63 -10.62 14.21
CA ALA A 141 -4.78 -9.86 14.71
C ALA A 141 -5.80 -10.79 15.38
N LYS A 142 -6.54 -10.23 16.31
CA LYS A 142 -7.72 -10.83 16.93
C LYS A 142 -8.62 -9.78 17.55
N ILE A 143 -9.78 -10.19 17.99
CA ILE A 143 -10.63 -9.33 18.81
C ILE A 143 -10.06 -9.28 20.23
N VAL A 144 -9.70 -8.07 20.67
CA VAL A 144 -9.23 -7.76 22.03
C VAL A 144 -10.14 -6.68 22.61
N ASP A 145 -10.79 -6.95 23.70
CA ASP A 145 -11.74 -6.02 24.35
C ASP A 145 -12.77 -5.43 23.38
N GLY A 146 -13.29 -6.28 22.48
CA GLY A 146 -14.29 -5.92 21.46
C GLY A 146 -13.74 -5.14 20.27
N LYS A 147 -12.43 -4.97 20.13
CA LYS A 147 -11.78 -4.30 19.01
C LYS A 147 -10.96 -5.28 18.19
N LEU A 148 -10.99 -5.14 16.88
CA LEU A 148 -10.10 -5.87 15.99
C LEU A 148 -8.71 -5.26 16.07
N THR A 149 -7.83 -5.88 16.84
CA THR A 149 -6.49 -5.39 17.15
C THR A 149 -5.45 -6.21 16.41
N MET A 150 -4.56 -5.53 15.72
CA MET A 150 -3.43 -6.08 14.97
C MET A 150 -2.12 -5.73 15.68
N TRP A 151 -1.16 -6.65 15.67
CA TRP A 151 0.20 -6.38 16.14
C TRP A 151 1.24 -7.03 15.24
N GLN A 152 2.46 -6.45 15.28
CA GLN A 152 3.60 -6.97 14.54
C GLN A 152 4.34 -8.02 15.35
N VAL A 153 4.70 -9.13 14.69
CA VAL A 153 5.52 -10.21 15.24
C VAL A 153 6.94 -10.12 14.71
N TYR A 154 7.10 -9.76 13.43
CA TYR A 154 8.40 -9.62 12.79
C TYR A 154 8.37 -8.46 11.77
N PRO A 155 9.44 -7.67 11.65
CA PRO A 155 10.64 -7.67 12.48
C PRO A 155 10.37 -7.20 13.94
N THR A 156 11.07 -7.75 14.89
CA THR A 156 10.84 -7.53 16.34
C THR A 156 11.33 -6.17 16.86
N GLN A 157 12.08 -5.43 16.03
CA GLN A 157 12.62 -4.11 16.39
C GLN A 157 11.59 -2.98 16.34
N ILE A 158 10.42 -3.25 15.79
CA ILE A 158 9.34 -2.27 15.66
C ILE A 158 8.16 -2.77 16.50
N ASP A 159 7.87 -2.08 17.58
CA ASP A 159 6.63 -2.28 18.32
C ASP A 159 5.50 -1.56 17.58
N LEU A 160 4.61 -2.31 16.99
CA LEU A 160 3.43 -1.81 16.30
C LEU A 160 2.19 -2.53 16.80
N VAL A 161 1.21 -1.75 17.20
CA VAL A 161 -0.16 -2.20 17.45
C VAL A 161 -1.11 -1.31 16.66
N ALA A 162 -2.18 -1.84 16.14
CA ALA A 162 -3.19 -1.04 15.47
C ALA A 162 -4.60 -1.61 15.71
N ASP A 163 -5.54 -0.71 15.97
CA ASP A 163 -6.94 -1.04 16.08
C ASP A 163 -7.68 -0.65 14.80
N PHE A 164 -8.55 -1.53 14.34
CA PHE A 164 -9.49 -1.27 13.25
C PHE A 164 -10.88 -1.02 13.81
N THR A 165 -11.57 -0.05 13.22
CA THR A 165 -12.94 0.29 13.56
C THR A 165 -13.75 0.48 12.29
N ARG A 166 -14.79 -0.31 12.10
CA ARG A 166 -15.84 -0.03 11.11
C ARG A 166 -16.73 1.08 11.66
N GLU A 167 -16.88 2.18 10.93
CA GLU A 167 -17.76 3.30 11.30
C GLU A 167 -19.18 3.05 10.76
N ASP A 168 -19.26 2.63 9.49
CA ASP A 168 -20.48 2.26 8.78
C ASP A 168 -20.13 1.35 7.58
N ASP A 169 -21.02 1.21 6.59
CA ASP A 169 -20.79 0.37 5.42
C ASP A 169 -19.76 0.95 4.44
N ASP A 170 -19.58 2.26 4.47
CA ASP A 170 -18.69 2.98 3.55
C ASP A 170 -17.44 3.55 4.21
N HIS A 171 -17.36 3.51 5.54
CA HIS A 171 -16.26 4.13 6.26
C HIS A 171 -15.67 3.20 7.32
N TRP A 172 -14.36 3.22 7.39
CA TRP A 172 -13.62 2.59 8.47
C TRP A 172 -12.35 3.39 8.77
N HIS A 173 -11.77 3.16 9.93
CA HIS A 173 -10.47 3.71 10.25
C HIS A 173 -9.58 2.70 10.96
N ARG A 174 -8.26 2.96 10.90
CA ARG A 174 -7.24 2.25 11.65
C ARG A 174 -6.38 3.26 12.39
N ILE A 175 -6.18 3.04 13.69
CA ILE A 175 -5.24 3.82 14.49
C ILE A 175 -4.06 2.93 14.84
N SER A 176 -2.86 3.38 14.51
CA SER A 176 -1.61 2.72 14.87
C SER A 176 -0.99 3.39 16.08
N TYR A 177 -0.44 2.60 16.95
CA TYR A 177 0.17 2.99 18.21
C TYR A 177 1.64 2.59 18.22
N VAL A 178 2.44 3.38 18.91
CA VAL A 178 3.85 3.09 19.21
C VAL A 178 4.09 3.25 20.70
N LYS A 179 5.16 2.67 21.21
CA LYS A 179 5.55 2.92 22.59
C LYS A 179 6.28 4.26 22.73
N ASP A 180 5.90 5.02 23.74
CA ASP A 180 6.65 6.20 24.16
C ASP A 180 7.90 5.79 24.99
N ALA A 181 8.65 6.79 25.48
CA ALA A 181 9.84 6.56 26.30
C ALA A 181 9.56 5.83 27.63
N ASP A 182 8.34 5.91 28.13
CA ASP A 182 7.88 5.28 29.36
C ASP A 182 7.27 3.89 29.11
N GLY A 183 7.21 3.45 27.84
CA GLY A 183 6.67 2.16 27.42
C GLY A 183 5.15 2.12 27.24
N ASN A 184 4.46 3.25 27.32
CA ASN A 184 3.01 3.32 27.10
C ASN A 184 2.69 3.36 25.60
N TRP A 185 1.60 2.69 25.20
CA TRP A 185 1.08 2.78 23.84
C TRP A 185 0.41 4.13 23.61
N VAL A 186 0.97 4.90 22.68
CA VAL A 186 0.42 6.21 22.27
C VAL A 186 0.04 6.20 20.80
N PRO A 187 -1.09 6.82 20.43
CA PRO A 187 -1.49 6.87 19.05
C PRO A 187 -0.51 7.72 18.23
N GLN A 188 -0.11 7.21 17.07
CA GLN A 188 0.85 7.88 16.19
C GLN A 188 0.26 8.24 14.85
N PHE A 189 -0.47 7.30 14.25
CA PHE A 189 -0.91 7.39 12.85
C PHE A 189 -2.33 6.89 12.71
N LYS A 190 -3.14 7.61 11.93
CA LYS A 190 -4.52 7.23 11.63
C LYS A 190 -4.73 7.20 10.12
N LEU A 191 -5.29 6.11 9.64
CA LEU A 191 -5.90 6.00 8.33
C LEU A 191 -7.40 6.11 8.47
N ARG A 192 -8.05 6.86 7.59
CA ARG A 192 -9.48 6.89 7.45
C ARG A 192 -9.85 6.59 6.00
N ALA A 193 -10.71 5.62 5.81
CA ALA A 193 -11.15 5.13 4.53
C ALA A 193 -12.57 5.61 4.23
N SER A 194 -12.80 5.95 2.96
CA SER A 194 -14.11 6.22 2.40
C SER A 194 -14.28 5.40 1.13
N ARG A 195 -15.35 4.62 1.03
CA ARG A 195 -15.62 3.73 -0.10
C ARG A 195 -15.77 4.53 -1.39
N ILE A 196 -15.22 3.98 -2.46
CA ILE A 196 -15.44 4.46 -3.82
C ILE A 196 -16.54 3.57 -4.40
N PRO A 197 -17.68 4.14 -4.82
CA PRO A 197 -18.73 3.36 -5.45
C PRO A 197 -18.23 2.67 -6.72
N CYS A 198 -18.82 1.51 -7.01
CA CYS A 198 -18.72 0.90 -8.34
C CYS A 198 -19.80 1.53 -9.24
N ASP A 199 -19.39 2.15 -10.34
CA ASP A 199 -20.27 2.70 -11.36
C ASP A 199 -20.81 1.59 -12.29
#